data_d4d9b4cc3de5b764243441a2d3882579
#
_entry.id   d4d9b4cc3de5b764243441a2d3882579
#
_cell.length_a   1.000
_cell.length_b   1.000
_cell.length_c   1.000
_cell.angle_alpha   90.00
_cell.angle_beta   90.00
_cell.angle_gamma   90.00
#
_symmetry.space_group_name_H-M   'P 1'
#
loop_
_entity.id
_entity.type
_entity.pdbx_description
1 polymer ?
#
loop_
_entity_poly.entity_id
_entity_poly.type
_entity_poly.pdbx_seq_one_letter_code
_entity_poly.pdbx_strand_id
1 'polypeptide(L)'
;MEIISSIHQIDGVRGANCYLVTSGPEMFLIDTGMPRNGNLIINYIKRIGENPSDLKFIIRTYSDIDHVGSVAELKKITSAKIAIHENDAAILSGKAKFKSVRGPLGLLFKLASPLMGFHPVVPDIILKDNMDIAGYKVIFTPGHTNGSICLYQSGKTIFEGDALKSDADGNPGPPSKTMSIDLTEAKRSVIAISKLEFDILLPGHGAPVKGGASAKLKGMLAKLQWDEEIPATKK
;
A
#
# COMPACT_ATOMS: atom_id res chain seq x y z
N MET A 1 11.25 7.73 -10.23
CA MET A 1 11.84 8.94 -9.60
C MET A 1 12.32 8.57 -8.20
N GLU A 2 13.54 8.93 -7.82
CA GLU A 2 14.02 8.76 -6.45
C GLU A 2 13.35 9.79 -5.52
N ILE A 3 12.74 9.33 -4.43
CA ILE A 3 12.04 10.18 -3.46
C ILE A 3 13.01 10.69 -2.40
N ILE A 4 13.76 9.76 -1.83
CA ILE A 4 14.92 9.95 -0.96
C ILE A 4 15.93 8.88 -1.31
N SER A 5 17.18 8.99 -0.82
CA SER A 5 18.21 7.97 -1.07
C SER A 5 17.64 6.57 -0.83
N SER A 6 17.72 5.74 -1.85
CA SER A 6 17.31 4.32 -1.86
C SER A 6 15.79 4.05 -1.80
N ILE A 7 14.92 5.04 -1.86
CA ILE A 7 13.47 4.83 -2.02
C ILE A 7 13.01 5.49 -3.32
N HIS A 8 12.53 4.67 -4.23
CA HIS A 8 12.10 5.10 -5.56
C HIS A 8 10.59 4.89 -5.73
N GLN A 9 9.88 5.91 -6.20
CA GLN A 9 8.57 5.74 -6.79
C GLN A 9 8.76 5.39 -8.27
N ILE A 10 8.18 4.30 -8.71
CA ILE A 10 8.35 3.81 -10.08
C ILE A 10 7.46 4.60 -11.03
N ASP A 11 8.09 5.29 -11.99
CA ASP A 11 7.38 6.14 -12.95
C ASP A 11 6.59 5.30 -13.97
N GLY A 12 5.43 5.82 -14.39
CA GLY A 12 4.61 5.25 -15.45
C GLY A 12 3.77 4.02 -15.06
N VAL A 13 3.83 3.58 -13.81
CA VAL A 13 2.95 2.53 -13.30
C VAL A 13 1.50 3.02 -13.34
N ARG A 14 0.60 2.17 -13.83
CA ARG A 14 -0.84 2.43 -13.79
C ARG A 14 -1.43 1.87 -12.51
N GLY A 15 -2.40 2.57 -11.92
CA GLY A 15 -3.02 2.23 -10.63
C GLY A 15 -2.28 2.89 -9.48
N ALA A 16 -2.05 2.14 -8.43
CA ALA A 16 -1.38 2.64 -7.24
C ALA A 16 0.11 2.96 -7.47
N ASN A 17 0.64 3.85 -6.66
CA ASN A 17 2.07 4.06 -6.55
C ASN A 17 2.79 2.76 -6.17
N CYS A 18 3.88 2.47 -6.86
CA CYS A 18 4.75 1.36 -6.53
C CYS A 18 6.09 1.89 -6.06
N TYR A 19 6.57 1.39 -4.94
CA TYR A 19 7.82 1.85 -4.35
C TYR A 19 8.86 0.74 -4.32
N LEU A 20 10.03 1.03 -4.88
CA LEU A 20 11.20 0.16 -4.79
C LEU A 20 12.11 0.70 -3.70
N VAL A 21 12.52 -0.15 -2.78
CA VAL A 21 13.50 0.16 -1.73
C VAL A 21 14.76 -0.65 -2.00
N THR A 22 15.88 0.06 -2.13
CA THR A 22 17.20 -0.51 -2.46
C THR A 22 18.18 -0.40 -1.30
N SER A 23 17.78 0.23 -0.18
CA SER A 23 18.60 0.37 1.03
C SER A 23 18.37 -0.79 2.00
N GLY A 24 19.43 -1.18 2.66
CA GLY A 24 19.40 -2.25 3.65
C GLY A 24 19.90 -3.57 3.08
N PRO A 25 19.66 -4.67 3.80
CA PRO A 25 20.20 -5.98 3.40
C PRO A 25 19.51 -6.59 2.18
N GLU A 26 18.35 -6.06 1.79
CA GLU A 26 17.49 -6.70 0.79
C GLU A 26 16.69 -5.67 0.00
N MET A 27 16.73 -5.75 -1.33
CA MET A 27 15.86 -4.97 -2.21
C MET A 27 14.43 -5.53 -2.16
N PHE A 28 13.44 -4.64 -2.03
CA PHE A 28 12.03 -5.04 -2.03
C PHE A 28 11.13 -4.02 -2.71
N LEU A 29 9.99 -4.51 -3.18
CA LEU A 29 8.96 -3.72 -3.86
C LEU A 29 7.70 -3.66 -3.00
N ILE A 30 7.12 -2.48 -2.90
CA ILE A 30 5.82 -2.26 -2.27
C ILE A 30 4.82 -1.93 -3.37
N ASP A 31 3.79 -2.75 -3.46
CA ASP A 31 2.71 -2.74 -4.45
C ASP A 31 3.20 -2.92 -5.91
N THR A 32 2.30 -3.27 -6.83
CA THR A 32 2.64 -3.61 -8.22
C THR A 32 1.74 -2.94 -9.25
N GLY A 33 0.86 -2.04 -8.80
CA GLY A 33 -0.09 -1.37 -9.66
C GLY A 33 -1.10 -2.32 -10.32
N MET A 34 -1.72 -1.87 -11.39
CA MET A 34 -2.63 -2.64 -12.23
C MET A 34 -1.92 -3.81 -12.93
N PRO A 35 -2.66 -4.81 -13.46
CA PRO A 35 -2.10 -5.83 -14.34
C PRO A 35 -1.31 -5.23 -15.51
N ARG A 36 -0.27 -5.94 -15.97
CA ARG A 36 0.62 -5.58 -17.07
C ARG A 36 1.61 -4.43 -16.78
N ASN A 37 1.91 -4.17 -15.50
CA ASN A 37 3.02 -3.29 -15.11
C ASN A 37 4.35 -4.05 -14.90
N GLY A 38 4.34 -5.39 -14.93
CA GLY A 38 5.51 -6.20 -14.59
C GLY A 38 6.77 -5.80 -15.37
N ASN A 39 6.69 -5.71 -16.70
CA ASN A 39 7.84 -5.32 -17.53
C ASN A 39 8.30 -3.88 -17.26
N LEU A 40 7.38 -2.97 -16.98
CA LEU A 40 7.73 -1.59 -16.64
C LEU A 40 8.54 -1.54 -15.34
N ILE A 41 8.11 -2.27 -14.32
CA ILE A 41 8.79 -2.36 -13.03
C ILE A 41 10.19 -2.98 -13.23
N ILE A 42 10.31 -4.08 -13.96
CA ILE A 42 11.60 -4.73 -14.26
C ILE A 42 12.55 -3.78 -15.01
N ASN A 43 12.03 -3.04 -16.00
CA ASN A 43 12.82 -2.09 -16.77
C ASN A 43 13.27 -0.91 -15.89
N TYR A 44 12.45 -0.49 -14.91
CA TYR A 44 12.83 0.53 -13.94
C TYR A 44 14.00 0.06 -13.07
N ILE A 45 13.91 -1.16 -12.50
CA ILE A 45 14.99 -1.75 -11.68
C ILE A 45 16.31 -1.76 -12.47
N LYS A 46 16.29 -2.26 -13.72
CA LYS A 46 17.47 -2.27 -14.59
C LYS A 46 18.00 -0.86 -14.90
N ARG A 47 17.12 0.10 -15.12
CA ARG A 47 17.47 1.49 -15.46
C ARG A 47 18.24 2.20 -14.33
N ILE A 48 17.96 1.88 -13.08
CA ILE A 48 18.68 2.42 -11.92
C ILE A 48 19.96 1.64 -11.58
N GLY A 49 20.32 0.63 -12.38
CA GLY A 49 21.53 -0.15 -12.21
C GLY A 49 21.39 -1.38 -11.34
N GLU A 50 20.17 -1.68 -10.87
CA GLU A 50 19.89 -2.83 -10.01
C GLU A 50 19.55 -4.09 -10.83
N ASN A 51 19.74 -5.27 -10.23
CA ASN A 51 19.39 -6.54 -10.86
C ASN A 51 18.01 -7.02 -10.35
N PRO A 52 17.03 -7.24 -11.23
CA PRO A 52 15.72 -7.76 -10.84
C PRO A 52 15.75 -9.09 -10.06
N SER A 53 16.79 -9.92 -10.24
CA SER A 53 16.96 -11.16 -9.48
C SER A 53 17.29 -10.94 -8.00
N ASP A 54 17.73 -9.72 -7.64
CA ASP A 54 18.03 -9.35 -6.26
C ASP A 54 16.80 -8.88 -5.47
N LEU A 55 15.64 -8.75 -6.16
CA LEU A 55 14.38 -8.46 -5.51
C LEU A 55 13.97 -9.63 -4.59
N LYS A 56 14.01 -9.43 -3.29
CA LYS A 56 13.75 -10.47 -2.28
C LYS A 56 12.27 -10.57 -1.92
N PHE A 57 11.61 -9.41 -1.81
CA PHE A 57 10.21 -9.36 -1.40
C PHE A 57 9.39 -8.46 -2.33
N ILE A 58 8.14 -8.85 -2.52
CA ILE A 58 7.07 -8.00 -3.04
C ILE A 58 6.02 -7.94 -1.93
N ILE A 59 5.96 -6.81 -1.22
CA ILE A 59 5.11 -6.62 -0.06
C ILE A 59 3.85 -5.91 -0.52
N ARG A 60 2.68 -6.49 -0.20
CA ARG A 60 1.38 -5.92 -0.54
C ARG A 60 0.83 -5.16 0.64
N THR A 61 0.46 -3.88 0.42
CA THR A 61 -0.23 -3.10 1.46
C THR A 61 -1.63 -3.62 1.69
N TYR A 62 -2.29 -4.11 0.64
CA TYR A 62 -3.61 -4.76 0.68
C TYR A 62 -3.94 -5.41 -0.70
N SER A 63 -5.16 -5.92 -0.90
CA SER A 63 -5.49 -6.82 -2.02
C SER A 63 -6.25 -6.20 -3.19
N ASP A 64 -6.46 -4.89 -3.31
CA ASP A 64 -7.16 -4.34 -4.48
C ASP A 64 -6.34 -4.50 -5.76
N ILE A 65 -7.03 -4.64 -6.89
CA ILE A 65 -6.44 -4.99 -8.19
C ILE A 65 -5.39 -3.99 -8.68
N ASP A 66 -5.56 -2.73 -8.35
CA ASP A 66 -4.63 -1.66 -8.70
C ASP A 66 -3.38 -1.61 -7.80
N HIS A 67 -3.32 -2.46 -6.78
CA HIS A 67 -2.14 -2.70 -5.96
C HIS A 67 -1.49 -4.06 -6.25
N VAL A 68 -2.27 -5.11 -6.51
CA VAL A 68 -1.77 -6.48 -6.67
C VAL A 68 -1.67 -6.96 -8.12
N GLY A 69 -2.08 -6.12 -9.08
CA GLY A 69 -2.34 -6.52 -10.46
C GLY A 69 -1.21 -7.23 -11.18
N SER A 70 0.04 -6.81 -10.98
CA SER A 70 1.20 -7.39 -11.65
C SER A 70 2.02 -8.35 -10.79
N VAL A 71 1.52 -8.75 -9.61
CA VAL A 71 2.28 -9.61 -8.68
C VAL A 71 2.65 -10.96 -9.30
N ALA A 72 1.75 -11.60 -10.06
CA ALA A 72 2.00 -12.89 -10.70
C ALA A 72 3.07 -12.82 -11.80
N GLU A 73 3.09 -11.73 -12.57
CA GLU A 73 4.12 -11.47 -13.59
C GLU A 73 5.48 -11.33 -12.92
N LEU A 74 5.58 -10.50 -11.89
CA LEU A 74 6.82 -10.23 -11.17
C LEU A 74 7.34 -11.48 -10.46
N LYS A 75 6.47 -12.26 -9.80
CA LYS A 75 6.88 -13.52 -9.15
C LYS A 75 7.54 -14.49 -10.12
N LYS A 76 7.06 -14.57 -11.36
CA LYS A 76 7.65 -15.43 -12.40
C LYS A 76 9.04 -14.95 -12.85
N ILE A 77 9.26 -13.62 -12.88
CA ILE A 77 10.50 -13.03 -13.41
C ILE A 77 11.58 -12.96 -12.33
N THR A 78 11.20 -12.61 -11.08
CA THR A 78 12.15 -12.26 -10.02
C THR A 78 12.35 -13.35 -8.98
N SER A 79 11.46 -14.31 -8.87
CA SER A 79 11.42 -15.31 -7.78
C SER A 79 11.25 -14.68 -6.37
N ALA A 80 10.87 -13.41 -6.30
CA ALA A 80 10.65 -12.70 -5.05
C ALA A 80 9.54 -13.36 -4.22
N LYS A 81 9.69 -13.36 -2.89
CA LYS A 81 8.66 -13.84 -1.98
C LYS A 81 7.54 -12.81 -1.86
N ILE A 82 6.31 -13.26 -2.01
CA ILE A 82 5.12 -12.42 -1.91
C ILE A 82 4.64 -12.40 -0.47
N ALA A 83 4.53 -11.20 0.08
CA ALA A 83 4.04 -10.97 1.45
C ALA A 83 2.75 -10.15 1.45
N ILE A 84 1.76 -10.56 2.24
CA ILE A 84 0.48 -9.87 2.43
C ILE A 84 -0.08 -10.20 3.82
N HIS A 85 -0.92 -9.34 4.37
CA HIS A 85 -1.60 -9.59 5.63
C HIS A 85 -2.60 -10.77 5.53
N GLU A 86 -2.75 -11.53 6.62
CA GLU A 86 -3.58 -12.74 6.67
C GLU A 86 -5.02 -12.52 6.20
N ASN A 87 -5.64 -11.38 6.54
CA ASN A 87 -7.02 -11.08 6.20
C ASN A 87 -7.26 -10.85 4.70
N ASP A 88 -6.22 -10.52 3.93
CA ASP A 88 -6.29 -10.29 2.47
C ASP A 88 -5.69 -11.46 1.66
N ALA A 89 -5.04 -12.41 2.31
CA ALA A 89 -4.36 -13.53 1.65
C ALA A 89 -5.31 -14.42 0.81
N ALA A 90 -6.55 -14.59 1.26
CA ALA A 90 -7.56 -15.36 0.52
C ALA A 90 -7.96 -14.67 -0.80
N ILE A 91 -7.99 -13.33 -0.84
CA ILE A 91 -8.30 -12.56 -2.04
C ILE A 91 -7.14 -12.68 -3.03
N LEU A 92 -5.90 -12.47 -2.58
CA LEU A 92 -4.71 -12.59 -3.43
C LEU A 92 -4.58 -13.98 -4.06
N SER A 93 -4.93 -15.03 -3.31
CA SER A 93 -4.89 -16.42 -3.80
C SER A 93 -6.12 -16.85 -4.61
N GLY A 94 -7.06 -15.93 -4.89
CA GLY A 94 -8.28 -16.22 -5.66
C GLY A 94 -9.32 -17.05 -4.92
N LYS A 95 -9.15 -17.30 -3.62
CA LYS A 95 -10.10 -18.05 -2.76
C LYS A 95 -11.25 -17.16 -2.26
N ALA A 96 -11.09 -15.85 -2.31
CA ALA A 96 -12.11 -14.86 -2.01
C ALA A 96 -12.18 -13.79 -3.11
N LYS A 97 -13.31 -13.08 -3.21
CA LYS A 97 -13.51 -12.01 -4.19
C LYS A 97 -12.93 -10.70 -3.69
N PHE A 98 -12.52 -9.84 -4.62
CA PHE A 98 -12.23 -8.45 -4.32
C PHE A 98 -13.43 -7.76 -3.67
N LYS A 99 -13.18 -6.73 -2.86
CA LYS A 99 -14.24 -5.93 -2.26
C LYS A 99 -15.14 -5.31 -3.33
N SER A 100 -16.41 -5.13 -3.01
CA SER A 100 -17.36 -4.44 -3.89
C SER A 100 -17.22 -2.93 -3.70
N VAL A 101 -16.95 -2.21 -4.77
CA VAL A 101 -17.03 -0.74 -4.79
C VAL A 101 -18.51 -0.34 -4.83
N ARG A 102 -18.87 0.66 -4.03
CA ARG A 102 -20.27 1.13 -3.96
C ARG A 102 -20.62 2.03 -5.16
N GLY A 103 -21.91 2.00 -5.56
CA GLY A 103 -22.46 2.88 -6.61
C GLY A 103 -22.22 2.39 -8.04
N PRO A 104 -22.56 3.24 -9.07
CA PRO A 104 -22.49 2.87 -10.48
C PRO A 104 -21.09 2.44 -10.94
N LEU A 105 -20.05 3.07 -10.39
CA LEU A 105 -18.66 2.72 -10.65
C LEU A 105 -18.36 1.28 -10.22
N GLY A 106 -18.95 0.81 -9.12
CA GLY A 106 -18.77 -0.56 -8.63
C GLY A 106 -19.38 -1.60 -9.57
N LEU A 107 -20.51 -1.30 -10.19
CA LEU A 107 -21.10 -2.17 -11.21
C LEU A 107 -20.21 -2.29 -12.45
N LEU A 108 -19.68 -1.16 -12.93
CA LEU A 108 -18.73 -1.13 -14.05
C LEU A 108 -17.46 -1.94 -13.71
N PHE A 109 -16.91 -1.76 -12.50
CA PHE A 109 -15.75 -2.48 -12.03
C PHE A 109 -16.00 -3.99 -11.95
N LYS A 110 -17.16 -4.41 -11.44
CA LYS A 110 -17.57 -5.81 -11.36
C LYS A 110 -17.66 -6.47 -12.75
N LEU A 111 -18.16 -5.75 -13.75
CA LEU A 111 -18.25 -6.24 -15.13
C LEU A 111 -16.88 -6.29 -15.81
N ALA A 112 -16.02 -5.33 -15.53
CA ALA A 112 -14.67 -5.25 -16.13
C ALA A 112 -13.62 -6.14 -15.45
N SER A 113 -13.80 -6.50 -14.18
CA SER A 113 -12.78 -7.22 -13.39
C SER A 113 -12.31 -8.56 -14.02
N PRO A 114 -13.15 -9.40 -14.65
CA PRO A 114 -12.70 -10.61 -15.33
C PRO A 114 -11.78 -10.33 -16.52
N LEU A 115 -11.93 -9.17 -17.17
CA LEU A 115 -11.15 -8.75 -18.34
C LEU A 115 -9.84 -8.03 -17.95
N MET A 116 -9.66 -7.68 -16.68
CA MET A 116 -8.48 -6.93 -16.21
C MET A 116 -7.20 -7.77 -16.17
N GLY A 117 -7.30 -9.11 -16.32
CA GLY A 117 -6.13 -9.99 -16.42
C GLY A 117 -5.38 -10.19 -15.08
N PHE A 118 -6.08 -10.11 -13.95
CA PHE A 118 -5.50 -10.50 -12.66
C PHE A 118 -5.28 -12.01 -12.60
N HIS A 119 -4.10 -12.42 -12.18
CA HIS A 119 -3.74 -13.81 -11.95
C HIS A 119 -3.49 -14.03 -10.45
N PRO A 120 -4.26 -14.94 -9.80
CA PRO A 120 -4.07 -15.23 -8.38
C PRO A 120 -2.68 -15.77 -8.07
N VAL A 121 -2.17 -15.42 -6.88
CA VAL A 121 -0.89 -15.88 -6.37
C VAL A 121 -1.04 -16.29 -4.91
N VAL A 122 -0.55 -17.47 -4.57
CA VAL A 122 -0.44 -17.87 -3.17
C VAL A 122 0.73 -17.10 -2.54
N PRO A 123 0.48 -16.33 -1.46
CA PRO A 123 1.54 -15.61 -0.77
C PRO A 123 2.52 -16.58 -0.11
N ASP A 124 3.79 -16.21 -0.08
CA ASP A 124 4.86 -16.99 0.57
C ASP A 124 5.01 -16.62 2.05
N ILE A 125 4.62 -15.39 2.41
CA ILE A 125 4.73 -14.83 3.76
C ILE A 125 3.38 -14.23 4.16
N ILE A 126 2.88 -14.67 5.30
CA ILE A 126 1.67 -14.11 5.93
C ILE A 126 2.11 -13.08 6.95
N LEU A 127 1.76 -11.83 6.72
CA LEU A 127 2.06 -10.72 7.61
C LEU A 127 1.01 -10.60 8.71
N LYS A 128 1.46 -10.15 9.88
CA LYS A 128 0.63 -9.83 11.05
C LYS A 128 1.09 -8.50 11.63
N ASP A 129 0.23 -7.90 12.43
CA ASP A 129 0.57 -6.68 13.17
C ASP A 129 1.85 -6.85 13.99
N ASN A 130 2.65 -5.80 14.04
CA ASN A 130 3.93 -5.74 14.76
C ASN A 130 5.06 -6.66 14.25
N MET A 131 4.86 -7.43 13.18
CA MET A 131 5.97 -8.15 12.54
C MET A 131 6.99 -7.20 11.92
N ASP A 132 8.24 -7.64 11.86
CA ASP A 132 9.29 -6.95 11.12
C ASP A 132 9.55 -7.66 9.78
N ILE A 133 9.62 -6.88 8.70
CA ILE A 133 9.97 -7.37 7.36
C ILE A 133 10.84 -6.34 6.64
N ALA A 134 11.98 -6.76 6.11
CA ALA A 134 12.89 -5.92 5.33
C ALA A 134 13.30 -4.61 6.03
N GLY A 135 13.38 -4.60 7.37
CA GLY A 135 13.74 -3.42 8.18
C GLY A 135 12.58 -2.46 8.47
N TYR A 136 11.36 -2.88 8.18
CA TYR A 136 10.12 -2.14 8.46
C TYR A 136 9.21 -2.93 9.40
N LYS A 137 8.53 -2.22 10.28
CA LYS A 137 7.48 -2.77 11.11
C LYS A 137 6.15 -2.75 10.37
N VAL A 138 5.45 -3.87 10.38
CA VAL A 138 4.07 -3.98 9.89
C VAL A 138 3.14 -3.36 10.92
N ILE A 139 2.35 -2.38 10.51
CA ILE A 139 1.29 -1.77 11.31
C ILE A 139 -0.05 -2.15 10.67
N PHE A 140 -0.89 -2.84 11.41
CA PHE A 140 -2.23 -3.23 10.94
C PHE A 140 -3.15 -2.01 10.92
N THR A 141 -3.71 -1.68 9.75
CA THR A 141 -4.50 -0.47 9.49
C THR A 141 -5.78 -0.80 8.73
N PRO A 142 -6.68 -1.60 9.31
CA PRO A 142 -7.90 -2.04 8.65
C PRO A 142 -8.86 -0.88 8.37
N GLY A 143 -9.81 -1.13 7.46
CA GLY A 143 -10.88 -0.19 7.13
C GLY A 143 -10.98 0.09 5.63
N HIS A 144 -9.86 0.32 4.93
CA HIS A 144 -9.87 0.33 3.47
C HIS A 144 -10.14 -1.08 2.92
N THR A 145 -9.38 -2.08 3.39
CA THR A 145 -9.73 -3.51 3.36
C THR A 145 -9.61 -4.08 4.77
N ASN A 146 -10.01 -5.36 4.95
CA ASN A 146 -9.82 -6.06 6.21
C ASN A 146 -8.35 -6.37 6.52
N GLY A 147 -7.49 -6.38 5.49
CA GLY A 147 -6.07 -6.73 5.59
C GLY A 147 -5.12 -5.59 5.27
N SER A 148 -5.60 -4.34 5.23
CA SER A 148 -4.74 -3.18 5.00
C SER A 148 -3.67 -3.04 6.07
N ILE A 149 -2.44 -2.76 5.63
CA ILE A 149 -1.28 -2.53 6.48
C ILE A 149 -0.49 -1.31 6.01
N CYS A 150 0.25 -0.73 6.94
CA CYS A 150 1.35 0.18 6.65
C CYS A 150 2.69 -0.51 6.94
N LEU A 151 3.75 -0.06 6.26
CA LEU A 151 5.13 -0.42 6.58
C LEU A 151 5.82 0.80 7.17
N TYR A 152 6.26 0.68 8.39
CA TYR A 152 6.74 1.80 9.21
C TYR A 152 8.21 1.65 9.60
N GLN A 153 8.99 2.70 9.39
CA GLN A 153 10.34 2.87 9.91
C GLN A 153 10.38 4.10 10.81
N SER A 154 10.62 3.89 12.09
CA SER A 154 10.55 4.93 13.13
C SER A 154 11.42 6.14 12.81
N GLY A 155 10.84 7.32 12.94
CA GLY A 155 11.48 8.60 12.68
C GLY A 155 11.79 8.88 11.21
N LYS A 156 11.53 7.95 10.30
CA LYS A 156 11.92 8.07 8.89
C LYS A 156 10.72 8.04 7.94
N THR A 157 10.19 6.87 7.65
CA THR A 157 9.22 6.68 6.57
C THR A 157 8.05 5.79 6.98
N ILE A 158 6.89 6.03 6.35
CA ILE A 158 5.75 5.14 6.38
C ILE A 158 5.20 4.96 4.96
N PHE A 159 5.03 3.71 4.51
CA PHE A 159 4.23 3.36 3.34
C PHE A 159 2.86 2.96 3.85
N GLU A 160 1.82 3.69 3.43
CA GLU A 160 0.53 3.55 4.11
C GLU A 160 -0.57 2.94 3.23
N GLY A 161 -0.23 2.55 1.98
CA GLY A 161 -1.21 2.04 1.03
C GLY A 161 -2.33 3.07 0.79
N ASP A 162 -3.56 2.68 1.10
CA ASP A 162 -4.76 3.53 0.97
C ASP A 162 -5.44 3.81 2.31
N ALA A 163 -4.69 3.75 3.41
CA ALA A 163 -5.22 4.14 4.72
C ALA A 163 -5.69 5.61 4.69
N LEU A 164 -4.99 6.45 3.93
CA LEU A 164 -5.38 7.83 3.60
C LEU A 164 -4.97 8.15 2.16
N LYS A 165 -5.19 9.36 1.69
CA LYS A 165 -4.74 9.85 0.39
C LYS A 165 -3.90 11.09 0.56
N SER A 166 -3.08 11.43 -0.43
CA SER A 166 -2.50 12.76 -0.54
C SER A 166 -2.96 13.46 -1.82
N ASP A 167 -2.92 14.77 -1.82
CA ASP A 167 -3.13 15.57 -3.03
C ASP A 167 -1.85 15.68 -3.89
N ALA A 168 -1.93 16.40 -5.00
CA ALA A 168 -0.79 16.61 -5.90
C ALA A 168 0.36 17.40 -5.27
N ASP A 169 0.07 18.19 -4.24
CA ASP A 169 1.04 19.00 -3.51
C ASP A 169 1.64 18.27 -2.30
N GLY A 170 1.23 17.02 -2.07
CA GLY A 170 1.70 16.20 -0.95
C GLY A 170 1.08 16.61 0.39
N ASN A 171 -0.16 17.06 0.41
CA ASN A 171 -0.89 17.24 1.66
C ASN A 171 -1.70 15.97 1.96
N PRO A 172 -1.62 15.43 3.19
CA PRO A 172 -2.42 14.27 3.56
C PRO A 172 -3.90 14.63 3.64
N GLY A 173 -4.76 13.72 3.17
CA GLY A 173 -6.21 13.83 3.22
C GLY A 173 -6.87 12.63 3.89
N PRO A 174 -8.18 12.66 4.13
CA PRO A 174 -8.90 11.58 4.81
C PRO A 174 -8.96 10.29 3.97
N PRO A 175 -9.27 9.13 4.59
CA PRO A 175 -9.56 7.91 3.86
C PRO A 175 -10.75 8.06 2.93
N SER A 176 -10.76 7.28 1.87
CA SER A 176 -11.83 7.34 0.87
C SER A 176 -13.16 6.84 1.42
N LYS A 177 -14.19 7.69 1.42
CA LYS A 177 -15.55 7.33 1.85
C LYS A 177 -16.19 6.24 0.96
N THR A 178 -15.85 6.20 -0.32
CA THR A 178 -16.46 5.28 -1.30
C THR A 178 -15.69 3.98 -1.46
N MET A 179 -14.37 4.00 -1.18
CA MET A 179 -13.50 2.85 -1.40
C MET A 179 -13.19 2.09 -0.10
N SER A 180 -13.41 2.67 1.08
CA SER A 180 -13.26 1.96 2.34
C SER A 180 -14.45 1.05 2.61
N ILE A 181 -14.19 -0.19 3.05
CA ILE A 181 -15.24 -1.14 3.44
C ILE A 181 -15.86 -0.76 4.78
N ASP A 182 -15.03 -0.26 5.69
CA ASP A 182 -15.44 0.31 6.98
C ASP A 182 -14.74 1.67 7.19
N LEU A 183 -15.50 2.74 7.02
CA LEU A 183 -14.96 4.10 7.15
C LEU A 183 -14.61 4.44 8.60
N THR A 184 -15.36 3.92 9.55
CA THR A 184 -15.10 4.16 10.98
C THR A 184 -13.78 3.52 11.39
N GLU A 185 -13.55 2.28 10.96
CA GLU A 185 -12.30 1.58 11.21
C GLU A 185 -11.12 2.23 10.47
N ALA A 186 -11.32 2.67 9.22
CA ALA A 186 -10.30 3.42 8.47
C ALA A 186 -9.89 4.73 9.20
N LYS A 187 -10.85 5.46 9.77
CA LYS A 187 -10.56 6.65 10.58
C LYS A 187 -9.74 6.29 11.84
N ARG A 188 -10.10 5.20 12.54
CA ARG A 188 -9.32 4.71 13.70
C ARG A 188 -7.88 4.37 13.31
N SER A 189 -7.70 3.71 12.18
CA SER A 189 -6.39 3.40 11.63
C SER A 189 -5.56 4.66 11.36
N VAL A 190 -6.15 5.70 10.79
CA VAL A 190 -5.47 6.99 10.56
C VAL A 190 -5.10 7.67 11.89
N ILE A 191 -5.96 7.63 12.89
CA ILE A 191 -5.66 8.14 14.24
C ILE A 191 -4.51 7.33 14.87
N ALA A 192 -4.47 6.02 14.69
CA ALA A 192 -3.35 5.20 15.16
C ALA A 192 -2.04 5.55 14.46
N ILE A 193 -2.06 5.72 13.13
CA ILE A 193 -0.90 6.18 12.34
C ILE A 193 -0.40 7.55 12.82
N SER A 194 -1.28 8.48 13.16
CA SER A 194 -0.89 9.83 13.59
C SER A 194 -0.12 9.89 14.91
N LYS A 195 -0.15 8.79 15.69
CA LYS A 195 0.64 8.65 16.93
C LYS A 195 2.08 8.21 16.67
N LEU A 196 2.40 7.84 15.43
CA LEU A 196 3.73 7.45 15.00
C LEU A 196 4.53 8.68 14.55
N GLU A 197 5.86 8.62 14.72
CA GLU A 197 6.74 9.70 14.26
C GLU A 197 7.46 9.26 12.97
N PHE A 198 7.26 10.03 11.90
CA PHE A 198 7.87 9.83 10.58
C PHE A 198 8.01 11.17 9.86
N ASP A 199 9.05 11.29 9.04
CA ASP A 199 9.30 12.50 8.25
C ASP A 199 8.66 12.43 6.87
N ILE A 200 8.53 11.21 6.31
CA ILE A 200 8.01 10.97 4.97
C ILE A 200 6.87 9.96 5.01
N LEU A 201 5.76 10.30 4.33
CA LEU A 201 4.63 9.42 4.11
C LEU A 201 4.50 9.13 2.62
N LEU A 202 4.41 7.86 2.29
CA LEU A 202 4.39 7.30 0.94
C LEU A 202 3.04 6.62 0.69
N PRO A 203 2.10 7.33 0.03
CA PRO A 203 0.73 6.86 -0.17
C PRO A 203 0.60 5.91 -1.35
N GLY A 204 -0.45 5.09 -1.35
CA GLY A 204 -0.84 4.32 -2.53
C GLY A 204 -1.34 5.20 -3.67
N HIS A 205 -1.94 6.35 -3.36
CA HIS A 205 -2.41 7.31 -4.35
C HIS A 205 -2.11 8.76 -3.94
N GLY A 206 -1.70 9.57 -4.93
CA GLY A 206 -1.29 10.96 -4.74
C GLY A 206 0.22 11.13 -4.61
N ALA A 207 0.66 12.33 -4.27
CA ALA A 207 2.08 12.63 -4.16
C ALA A 207 2.65 12.24 -2.77
N PRO A 208 3.92 11.83 -2.68
CA PRO A 208 4.61 11.66 -1.41
C PRO A 208 4.57 12.90 -0.53
N VAL A 209 4.24 12.74 0.76
CA VAL A 209 4.28 13.81 1.76
C VAL A 209 5.68 13.86 2.34
N LYS A 210 6.45 14.90 2.04
CA LYS A 210 7.84 15.05 2.43
C LYS A 210 8.02 16.15 3.49
N GLY A 211 8.90 15.87 4.44
CA GLY A 211 9.28 16.84 5.49
C GLY A 211 8.16 17.07 6.52
N GLY A 212 8.33 16.52 7.71
CA GLY A 212 7.37 16.66 8.81
C GLY A 212 6.02 16.00 8.54
N ALA A 213 5.98 14.86 7.84
CA ALA A 213 4.74 14.22 7.42
C ALA A 213 3.82 13.85 8.59
N SER A 214 4.38 13.40 9.73
CA SER A 214 3.59 13.14 10.94
C SER A 214 2.92 14.41 11.50
N ALA A 215 3.61 15.55 11.47
CA ALA A 215 3.03 16.83 11.90
C ALA A 215 1.92 17.29 10.94
N LYS A 216 2.10 17.14 9.63
CA LYS A 216 1.07 17.44 8.62
C LYS A 216 -0.17 16.57 8.82
N LEU A 217 0.02 15.27 9.11
CA LEU A 217 -1.09 14.36 9.41
C LEU A 217 -1.84 14.77 10.67
N LYS A 218 -1.14 15.09 11.77
CA LYS A 218 -1.75 15.61 13.01
C LYS A 218 -2.53 16.90 12.74
N GLY A 219 -1.98 17.82 11.94
CA GLY A 219 -2.65 19.06 11.54
C GLY A 219 -3.93 18.81 10.72
N MET A 220 -3.95 17.80 9.84
CA MET A 220 -5.16 17.38 9.12
C MET A 220 -6.23 16.87 10.09
N LEU A 221 -5.87 15.99 11.04
CA LEU A 221 -6.82 15.44 12.02
C LEU A 221 -7.42 16.51 12.89
N ALA A 222 -6.63 17.48 13.38
CA ALA A 222 -7.12 18.61 14.18
C ALA A 222 -8.16 19.43 13.41
N LYS A 223 -7.98 19.67 12.10
CA LYS A 223 -8.97 20.35 11.26
C LYS A 223 -10.27 19.56 11.08
N LEU A 224 -10.19 18.22 11.10
CA LEU A 224 -11.34 17.33 10.91
C LEU A 224 -12.08 16.99 12.20
N GLN A 225 -11.54 17.37 13.37
CA GLN A 225 -12.10 17.11 14.71
C GLN A 225 -12.44 15.62 14.99
N TRP A 226 -11.66 14.71 14.42
CA TRP A 226 -11.97 13.27 14.49
C TRP A 226 -11.74 12.65 15.87
N ASP A 227 -10.88 13.21 16.69
CA ASP A 227 -10.59 12.70 18.04
C ASP A 227 -11.81 12.78 18.96
N GLU A 228 -12.79 13.65 18.65
CA GLU A 228 -14.03 13.83 19.41
C GLU A 228 -15.18 12.93 18.89
N GLU A 229 -15.13 12.50 17.62
CA GLU A 229 -16.26 11.82 16.95
C GLU A 229 -16.21 10.28 17.00
N ILE A 230 -15.06 9.67 17.31
CA ILE A 230 -14.89 8.22 17.20
C ILE A 230 -14.87 7.58 18.59
N PRO A 231 -15.94 6.91 19.03
CA PRO A 231 -15.96 6.21 20.33
C PRO A 231 -14.85 5.18 20.40
N ALA A 232 -14.21 5.09 21.57
CA ALA A 232 -13.24 4.02 21.83
C ALA A 232 -13.92 2.65 21.60
N THR A 233 -13.23 1.73 20.96
CA THR A 233 -13.69 0.34 20.78
C THR A 233 -14.00 -0.23 22.16
N LYS A 234 -15.23 -0.66 22.41
CA LYS A 234 -15.53 -1.53 23.56
C LYS A 234 -14.70 -2.80 23.35
N LYS A 235 -13.77 -3.05 24.28
CA LYS A 235 -12.98 -4.29 24.34
C LYS A 235 -13.91 -5.47 24.54
#